data_682ae329e08f3c5f0642664fe518cb93
#
_entry.id   682ae329e08f3c5f0642664fe518cb93
#
_cell.length_a   1.000
_cell.length_b   1.000
_cell.length_c   1.000
_cell.angle_alpha   90.00
_cell.angle_beta   90.00
_cell.angle_gamma   90.00
#
_symmetry.space_group_name_H-M   'P 1'
#
loop_
_entity.id
_entity.type
_entity.pdbx_description
1 polymer ?
#
loop_
_entity_poly.entity_id
_entity_poly.type
_entity_poly.pdbx_seq_one_letter_code
_entity_poly.pdbx_strand_id
1 'polypeptide(L)'
;MRDAKDIVAMVIDHGQFLPVAQKLGEQIKKCYYWSPAERSLKLIQEGVIGDGFESYERVDKDKSFWDYEDEVDLWVFPDIGFSGEQRKLIRDGKSVWGSRGGDVLESDRGKFLKSLSAMGMEVPPHKKIKGL
;
A
#
# COMPACT_ATOMS: atom_id res chain seq x y z
N MET A 1 -19.75 -11.03 12.07
CA MET A 1 -18.43 -10.92 11.45
C MET A 1 -18.57 -11.48 10.04
N ARG A 2 -18.14 -10.76 9.00
CA ARG A 2 -18.17 -11.30 7.63
C ARG A 2 -17.20 -12.47 7.51
N ASP A 3 -17.58 -13.50 6.75
CA ASP A 3 -16.67 -14.60 6.39
C ASP A 3 -15.57 -14.06 5.48
N ALA A 4 -14.34 -14.58 5.61
CA ALA A 4 -13.25 -14.24 4.71
C ALA A 4 -13.60 -14.55 3.25
N LYS A 5 -14.37 -15.60 3.01
CA LYS A 5 -14.83 -16.01 1.68
C LYS A 5 -15.86 -15.06 1.02
N ASP A 6 -16.31 -14.03 1.75
CA ASP A 6 -17.18 -12.98 1.21
C ASP A 6 -16.45 -11.66 0.93
N ILE A 7 -15.15 -11.58 1.28
CA ILE A 7 -14.34 -10.36 1.18
C ILE A 7 -13.71 -10.23 -0.19
N VAL A 8 -13.85 -9.04 -0.77
CA VAL A 8 -13.08 -8.57 -1.93
C VAL A 8 -12.01 -7.59 -1.44
N ALA A 9 -10.75 -7.86 -1.75
CA ALA A 9 -9.64 -6.97 -1.38
C ALA A 9 -8.93 -6.38 -2.59
N MET A 10 -8.31 -5.22 -2.38
CA MET A 10 -7.37 -4.59 -3.31
C MET A 10 -6.03 -4.40 -2.61
N VAL A 11 -4.96 -4.97 -3.17
CA VAL A 11 -3.57 -4.73 -2.73
C VAL A 11 -2.95 -3.69 -3.64
N ILE A 12 -2.39 -2.64 -3.04
CA ILE A 12 -1.83 -1.48 -3.73
C ILE A 12 -0.39 -1.26 -3.25
N ASP A 13 0.58 -1.37 -4.15
CA ASP A 13 1.99 -1.12 -3.84
C ASP A 13 2.78 -0.69 -5.08
N HIS A 14 4.10 -0.52 -4.92
CA HIS A 14 5.02 -0.18 -6.01
C HIS A 14 5.66 -1.41 -6.68
N GLY A 15 5.06 -2.59 -6.57
CA GLY A 15 5.52 -3.81 -7.22
C GLY A 15 6.44 -4.69 -6.38
N GLN A 16 6.59 -4.41 -5.08
CA GLN A 16 7.48 -5.16 -4.17
C GLN A 16 6.73 -6.23 -3.36
N PHE A 17 5.44 -6.03 -3.10
CA PHE A 17 4.64 -6.85 -2.19
C PHE A 17 3.58 -7.70 -2.90
N LEU A 18 3.79 -8.02 -4.16
CA LEU A 18 2.91 -8.91 -4.92
C LEU A 18 2.63 -10.26 -4.21
N PRO A 19 3.58 -10.86 -3.46
CA PRO A 19 3.30 -12.06 -2.66
C PRO A 19 2.21 -11.87 -1.60
N VAL A 20 1.97 -10.62 -1.15
CA VAL A 20 0.85 -10.31 -0.23
C VAL A 20 -0.48 -10.52 -0.95
N ALA A 21 -0.62 -10.01 -2.19
CA ALA A 21 -1.83 -10.22 -2.99
C ALA A 21 -2.07 -11.70 -3.27
N GLN A 22 -1.00 -12.45 -3.60
CA GLN A 22 -1.08 -13.89 -3.82
C GLN A 22 -1.61 -14.63 -2.58
N LYS A 23 -0.99 -14.40 -1.41
CA LYS A 23 -1.38 -15.10 -0.18
C LYS A 23 -2.76 -14.68 0.33
N LEU A 24 -3.11 -13.42 0.18
CA LEU A 24 -4.43 -12.93 0.55
C LEU A 24 -5.51 -13.55 -0.35
N GLY A 25 -5.28 -13.59 -1.66
CA GLY A 25 -6.23 -14.14 -2.62
C GLY A 25 -6.53 -15.63 -2.43
N GLU A 26 -5.60 -16.41 -1.87
CA GLU A 26 -5.82 -17.82 -1.50
C GLU A 26 -6.88 -17.96 -0.37
N GLN A 27 -7.13 -16.91 0.42
CA GLN A 27 -7.94 -16.96 1.65
C GLN A 27 -9.29 -16.28 1.52
N ILE A 28 -9.46 -15.33 0.58
CA ILE A 28 -10.63 -14.49 0.44
C ILE A 28 -11.42 -14.82 -0.84
N LYS A 29 -12.54 -14.12 -1.06
CA LYS A 29 -13.38 -14.29 -2.25
C LYS A 29 -12.68 -13.89 -3.53
N LYS A 30 -12.03 -12.70 -3.51
CA LYS A 30 -11.32 -12.13 -4.65
C LYS A 30 -10.26 -11.14 -4.17
N CYS A 31 -9.11 -11.16 -4.81
CA CYS A 31 -8.05 -10.20 -4.59
C CYS A 31 -7.69 -9.51 -5.89
N TYR A 32 -7.72 -8.19 -5.89
CA TYR A 32 -7.15 -7.36 -6.94
C TYR A 32 -5.75 -6.92 -6.55
N TYR A 33 -4.89 -6.73 -7.54
CA TYR A 33 -3.58 -6.15 -7.37
C TYR A 33 -3.39 -4.96 -8.31
N TRP A 34 -3.06 -3.82 -7.76
CA TRP A 34 -2.77 -2.61 -8.51
C TRP A 34 -1.40 -2.02 -8.15
N SER A 35 -0.69 -1.52 -9.16
CA SER A 35 0.58 -0.82 -8.96
C SER A 35 0.70 0.33 -9.96
N PRO A 36 1.19 1.53 -9.54
CA PRO A 36 1.26 2.70 -10.40
C PRO A 36 2.31 2.50 -11.50
N ALA A 37 1.93 2.76 -12.77
CA ALA A 37 2.80 2.53 -13.93
C ALA A 37 4.13 3.30 -13.85
N GLU A 38 4.12 4.54 -13.35
CA GLU A 38 5.30 5.41 -13.31
C GLU A 38 6.31 5.08 -12.20
N ARG A 39 5.89 4.36 -11.15
CA ARG A 39 6.69 4.13 -9.95
C ARG A 39 6.99 2.67 -9.66
N SER A 40 6.39 1.76 -10.42
CA SER A 40 6.58 0.32 -10.23
C SER A 40 7.80 -0.19 -10.96
N LEU A 41 8.31 -1.33 -10.49
CA LEU A 41 9.35 -2.06 -11.20
C LEU A 41 8.87 -2.39 -12.62
N LYS A 42 9.71 -2.17 -13.62
CA LYS A 42 9.36 -2.35 -15.04
C LYS A 42 8.80 -3.75 -15.33
N LEU A 43 9.38 -4.79 -14.76
CA LEU A 43 8.94 -6.17 -14.94
C LEU A 43 7.53 -6.44 -14.34
N ILE A 44 7.13 -5.68 -13.32
CA ILE A 44 5.76 -5.71 -12.79
C ILE A 44 4.80 -5.05 -13.77
N GLN A 45 5.18 -3.89 -14.33
CA GLN A 45 4.35 -3.17 -15.31
C GLN A 45 4.12 -3.98 -16.59
N GLU A 46 5.15 -4.69 -17.04
CA GLU A 46 5.10 -5.56 -18.22
C GLU A 46 4.37 -6.89 -17.95
N GLY A 47 3.93 -7.15 -16.70
CA GLY A 47 3.22 -8.36 -16.34
C GLY A 47 4.09 -9.62 -16.20
N VAL A 48 5.42 -9.49 -16.35
CA VAL A 48 6.34 -10.64 -16.29
C VAL A 48 6.43 -11.22 -14.88
N ILE A 49 6.52 -10.35 -13.85
CA ILE A 49 6.49 -10.82 -12.45
C ILE A 49 5.04 -10.95 -12.00
N GLY A 50 4.68 -12.12 -11.48
CA GLY A 50 3.36 -12.46 -10.99
C GLY A 50 2.37 -12.89 -12.09
N ASP A 51 2.85 -13.14 -13.29
CA ASP A 51 2.05 -13.78 -14.32
C ASP A 51 1.84 -15.28 -13.99
N GLY A 52 0.66 -15.82 -14.33
CA GLY A 52 0.30 -17.20 -14.09
C GLY A 52 -0.19 -17.54 -12.66
N PHE A 53 -0.31 -16.58 -11.75
CA PHE A 53 -0.97 -16.80 -10.46
C PHE A 53 -2.48 -16.56 -10.58
N GLU A 54 -3.27 -17.57 -10.19
CA GLU A 54 -4.75 -17.52 -10.23
C GLU A 54 -5.37 -16.91 -8.98
N SER A 55 -4.57 -16.68 -7.91
CA SER A 55 -5.08 -16.22 -6.61
C SER A 55 -5.44 -14.73 -6.56
N TYR A 56 -5.01 -13.94 -7.54
CA TYR A 56 -5.37 -12.53 -7.65
C TYR A 56 -5.55 -12.12 -9.11
N GLU A 57 -6.31 -11.05 -9.31
CA GLU A 57 -6.52 -10.40 -10.60
C GLU A 57 -5.73 -9.08 -10.65
N ARG A 58 -4.87 -8.95 -11.64
CA ARG A 58 -4.15 -7.71 -11.88
C ARG A 58 -5.08 -6.68 -12.50
N VAL A 59 -5.13 -5.50 -11.91
CA VAL A 59 -5.85 -4.37 -12.49
C VAL A 59 -5.12 -3.91 -13.75
N ASP A 60 -5.86 -3.67 -14.82
CA ASP A 60 -5.34 -3.16 -16.08
C ASP A 60 -4.59 -1.83 -15.84
N LYS A 61 -3.44 -1.67 -16.52
CA LYS A 61 -2.58 -0.48 -16.43
C LYS A 61 -3.30 0.84 -16.78
N ASP A 62 -4.35 0.76 -17.60
CA ASP A 62 -5.14 1.91 -18.04
C ASP A 62 -6.29 2.25 -17.07
N LYS A 63 -6.47 1.44 -16.01
CA LYS A 63 -7.47 1.64 -14.97
C LYS A 63 -6.87 2.17 -13.68
N SER A 64 -7.65 2.97 -12.97
CA SER A 64 -7.35 3.39 -11.62
C SER A 64 -7.89 2.38 -10.60
N PHE A 65 -7.20 2.20 -9.48
CA PHE A 65 -7.77 1.42 -8.38
C PHE A 65 -9.04 2.06 -7.81
N TRP A 66 -9.24 3.37 -7.99
CA TRP A 66 -10.47 4.08 -7.61
C TRP A 66 -11.71 3.59 -8.36
N ASP A 67 -11.56 3.02 -9.56
CA ASP A 67 -12.66 2.48 -10.34
C ASP A 67 -13.34 1.27 -9.68
N TYR A 68 -12.70 0.72 -8.64
CA TYR A 68 -13.15 -0.44 -7.87
C TYR A 68 -13.70 -0.08 -6.48
N GLU A 69 -13.93 1.22 -6.20
CA GLU A 69 -14.27 1.69 -4.85
C GLU A 69 -15.56 1.07 -4.30
N ASP A 70 -16.53 0.78 -5.15
CA ASP A 70 -17.81 0.18 -4.75
C ASP A 70 -17.73 -1.35 -4.58
N GLU A 71 -16.76 -2.00 -5.20
CA GLU A 71 -16.59 -3.46 -5.16
C GLU A 71 -15.70 -3.93 -4.01
N VAL A 72 -14.70 -3.12 -3.62
CA VAL A 72 -13.66 -3.51 -2.69
C VAL A 72 -14.08 -3.28 -1.23
N ASP A 73 -14.04 -4.34 -0.43
CA ASP A 73 -14.31 -4.33 1.00
C ASP A 73 -13.08 -3.99 1.84
N LEU A 74 -11.89 -4.43 1.42
CA LEU A 74 -10.63 -4.28 2.17
C LEU A 74 -9.51 -3.73 1.27
N TRP A 75 -8.98 -2.58 1.65
CA TRP A 75 -7.87 -1.91 0.98
C TRP A 75 -6.56 -2.18 1.72
N VAL A 76 -5.58 -2.76 1.04
CA VAL A 76 -4.31 -3.21 1.63
C VAL A 76 -3.15 -2.46 0.99
N PHE A 77 -2.42 -1.71 1.81
CA PHE A 77 -1.25 -0.93 1.41
C PHE A 77 -0.02 -1.43 2.17
N PRO A 78 0.65 -2.47 1.68
CA PRO A 78 1.84 -3.02 2.35
C PRO A 78 3.06 -2.12 2.22
N ASP A 79 3.04 -1.16 1.31
CA ASP A 79 4.12 -0.23 1.01
C ASP A 79 3.80 1.18 1.52
N ILE A 80 4.84 2.03 1.59
CA ILE A 80 4.74 3.46 1.91
C ILE A 80 4.36 4.28 0.67
N GLY A 81 4.08 5.57 0.87
CA GLY A 81 3.84 6.54 -0.21
C GLY A 81 2.37 6.71 -0.60
N PHE A 82 1.46 6.01 0.07
CA PHE A 82 0.01 6.06 -0.18
C PHE A 82 -0.79 6.67 0.99
N SER A 83 -0.17 7.51 1.82
CA SER A 83 -0.84 8.11 2.99
C SER A 83 -2.07 8.94 2.63
N GLY A 84 -2.06 9.61 1.48
CA GLY A 84 -3.17 10.44 1.00
C GLY A 84 -4.39 9.60 0.69
N GLU A 85 -4.18 8.54 -0.09
CA GLU A 85 -5.18 7.58 -0.54
C GLU A 85 -5.79 6.85 0.66
N GLN A 86 -4.94 6.35 1.56
CA GLN A 86 -5.39 5.69 2.79
C GLN A 86 -6.28 6.59 3.64
N ARG A 87 -5.89 7.86 3.84
CA ARG A 87 -6.70 8.84 4.61
C ARG A 87 -8.04 9.14 3.93
N LYS A 88 -8.06 9.23 2.59
CA LYS A 88 -9.32 9.43 1.85
C LYS A 88 -10.24 8.23 2.07
N LEU A 89 -9.78 7.01 1.82
CA LEU A 89 -10.56 5.79 1.99
C LEU A 89 -11.13 5.64 3.42
N ILE A 90 -10.30 5.92 4.45
CA ILE A 90 -10.73 5.86 5.85
C ILE A 90 -11.83 6.90 6.14
N ARG A 91 -11.68 8.13 5.64
CA ARG A 91 -12.68 9.20 5.78
C ARG A 91 -14.00 8.81 5.10
N ASP A 92 -13.92 8.10 3.98
CA ASP A 92 -15.06 7.63 3.20
C ASP A 92 -15.65 6.30 3.77
N GLY A 93 -15.18 5.88 4.98
CA GLY A 93 -15.71 4.75 5.74
C GLY A 93 -15.22 3.37 5.25
N LYS A 94 -14.22 3.32 4.39
CA LYS A 94 -13.67 2.06 3.87
C LYS A 94 -12.73 1.40 4.88
N SER A 95 -12.66 0.07 4.84
CA SER A 95 -11.69 -0.68 5.65
C SER A 95 -10.30 -0.63 5.01
N VAL A 96 -9.31 -0.13 5.75
CA VAL A 96 -7.94 0.05 5.25
C VAL A 96 -6.94 -0.59 6.20
N TRP A 97 -6.07 -1.42 5.64
CA TRP A 97 -4.85 -1.91 6.27
C TRP A 97 -3.62 -1.27 5.62
N GLY A 98 -2.79 -0.60 6.42
CA GLY A 98 -1.58 0.10 5.95
C GLY A 98 -1.02 1.04 7.01
N SER A 99 0.10 1.69 6.69
CA SER A 99 0.83 2.62 7.57
C SER A 99 0.06 3.91 7.90
N ARG A 100 -0.92 4.28 7.07
CA ARG A 100 -1.70 5.53 7.16
C ARG A 100 -0.77 6.75 7.12
N GLY A 101 -0.67 7.48 8.24
CA GLY A 101 0.25 8.61 8.39
C GLY A 101 1.66 8.21 8.85
N GLY A 102 1.90 6.94 9.13
CA GLY A 102 3.20 6.40 9.55
C GLY A 102 4.30 6.52 8.50
N ASP A 103 3.95 6.61 7.23
CA ASP A 103 4.88 6.85 6.10
C ASP A 103 5.83 8.02 6.36
N VAL A 104 5.38 9.02 7.12
CA VAL A 104 6.19 10.20 7.44
C VAL A 104 7.43 9.86 8.28
N LEU A 105 7.38 8.78 9.06
CA LEU A 105 8.49 8.36 9.89
C LEU A 105 9.62 7.76 9.03
N GLU A 106 9.26 7.19 7.89
CA GLU A 106 10.22 6.63 6.94
C GLU A 106 10.68 7.67 5.92
N SER A 107 9.77 8.50 5.42
CA SER A 107 10.05 9.49 4.38
C SER A 107 10.66 10.81 4.90
N ASP A 108 10.50 11.18 6.17
CA ASP A 108 11.06 12.38 6.80
C ASP A 108 11.93 12.03 8.01
N ARG A 109 13.23 11.84 7.77
CA ARG A 109 14.21 11.54 8.81
C ARG A 109 14.20 12.55 9.97
N GLY A 110 13.95 13.82 9.69
CA GLY A 110 13.89 14.86 10.72
C GLY A 110 12.69 14.68 11.66
N LYS A 111 11.53 14.33 11.11
CA LYS A 111 10.34 14.01 11.92
C LYS A 111 10.53 12.71 12.71
N PHE A 112 11.11 11.70 12.10
CA PHE A 112 11.44 10.46 12.79
C PHE A 112 12.33 10.69 14.02
N LEU A 113 13.45 11.41 13.87
CA LEU A 113 14.36 11.72 14.96
C LEU A 113 13.70 12.56 16.06
N LYS A 114 12.85 13.52 15.70
CA LYS A 114 12.06 14.28 16.68
C LYS A 114 11.11 13.38 17.47
N SER A 115 10.46 12.42 16.81
CA SER A 115 9.57 11.47 17.49
C SER A 115 10.34 10.58 18.46
N LEU A 116 11.52 10.09 18.09
CA LEU A 116 12.38 9.31 18.98
C LEU A 116 12.80 10.13 20.22
N SER A 117 13.25 11.37 20.02
CA SER A 117 13.63 12.27 21.10
C SER A 117 12.45 12.57 22.04
N ALA A 118 11.25 12.77 21.51
CA ALA A 118 10.04 12.99 22.30
C ALA A 118 9.65 11.77 23.15
N MET A 119 10.03 10.57 22.73
CA MET A 119 9.86 9.32 23.49
C MET A 119 11.01 9.06 24.49
N GLY A 120 11.94 10.01 24.66
CA GLY A 120 13.09 9.88 25.55
C GLY A 120 14.23 9.00 25.03
N MET A 121 14.20 8.65 23.74
CA MET A 121 15.28 7.89 23.11
C MET A 121 16.45 8.80 22.77
N GLU A 122 17.67 8.30 22.93
CA GLU A 122 18.87 8.99 22.49
C GLU A 122 18.93 9.04 20.97
N VAL A 123 19.14 10.23 20.42
CA VAL A 123 19.27 10.44 18.97
C VAL A 123 20.63 11.05 18.66
N PRO A 124 21.28 10.63 17.55
CA PRO A 124 22.57 11.19 17.18
C PRO A 124 22.46 12.68 16.88
N PRO A 125 23.52 13.48 17.17
CA PRO A 125 23.55 14.88 16.75
C PRO A 125 23.33 15.00 15.24
N HIS A 126 22.42 15.86 14.84
CA HIS A 126 22.10 16.04 13.43
C HIS A 126 21.71 17.48 13.10
N LYS A 127 21.90 17.87 11.84
CA LYS A 127 21.51 19.17 11.31
C LYS A 127 20.74 19.00 10.01
N LYS A 128 19.57 19.63 9.91
CA LYS A 128 18.82 19.67 8.64
C LYS A 128 19.46 20.71 7.72
N ILE A 129 19.94 20.26 6.57
CA ILE A 129 20.46 21.12 5.49
C ILE A 129 19.33 21.32 4.49
N LYS A 130 19.09 22.55 4.09
CA LYS A 130 18.14 22.88 3.00
C LYS A 130 18.98 23.25 1.77
N GLY A 131 18.69 22.57 0.68
CA GLY A 131 19.23 22.87 -0.65
C GLY A 131 20.67 22.37 -0.85
N LEU A 132 20.89 21.80 -1.97
CA LEU A 132 22.13 21.86 -2.76
C LEU A 132 21.81 22.66 -3.99
#